data_b6b3b0082e012c5afb1dd80024a4b1e3
#
_entry.id   b6b3b0082e012c5afb1dd80024a4b1e3
#
_cell.length_a   1.000
_cell.length_b   1.000
_cell.length_c   1.000
_cell.angle_alpha   90.00
_cell.angle_beta   90.00
_cell.angle_gamma   90.00
#
_symmetry.space_group_name_H-M   'P 1'
#
loop_
_entity.id
_entity.type
_entity.pdbx_description
1 polymer ?
#
loop_
_entity_poly.entity_id
_entity_poly.type
_entity_poly.pdbx_seq_one_letter_code
_entity_poly.pdbx_strand_id
1 'polypeptide(L)'
;MRQRTQALLFLVAGGIQFGVDAGLFVLLTWLGMVPAWANIAARLSAACVGFFLNGRLTFGHRSLDRAQFARYIATWMLLTAASTATVASVATVAGLEWAWLAKLLVEAVLAVASFLLMRNWVFGTRR
;
A
#
# COMPACT_ATOMS: atom_id res chain seq x y z
N MET A 1 -6.37 22.22 -11.27
CA MET A 1 -6.76 20.92 -11.82
C MET A 1 -8.14 20.51 -11.30
N ARG A 2 -8.93 19.98 -12.18
CA ARG A 2 -10.27 19.59 -11.81
C ARG A 2 -10.29 18.39 -10.91
N GLN A 3 -11.29 18.33 -10.05
CA GLN A 3 -11.44 17.22 -9.13
C GLN A 3 -11.53 15.88 -9.82
N ARG A 4 -12.22 15.82 -10.96
CA ARG A 4 -12.33 14.59 -11.71
C ARG A 4 -10.97 14.09 -12.16
N THR A 5 -10.16 15.01 -12.66
CA THR A 5 -8.83 14.64 -13.14
C THR A 5 -7.96 14.16 -12.00
N GLN A 6 -8.03 14.83 -10.85
CA GLN A 6 -7.26 14.40 -9.69
C GLN A 6 -7.71 13.03 -9.21
N ALA A 7 -9.03 12.80 -9.18
CA ALA A 7 -9.54 11.50 -8.76
C ALA A 7 -9.09 10.40 -9.70
N LEU A 8 -9.13 10.68 -11.01
CA LEU A 8 -8.71 9.71 -12.00
C LEU A 8 -7.23 9.40 -11.87
N LEU A 9 -6.40 10.43 -11.71
CA LEU A 9 -4.97 10.23 -11.53
C LEU A 9 -4.66 9.46 -10.26
N PHE A 10 -5.40 9.73 -9.20
CA PHE A 10 -5.23 9.01 -7.95
C PHE A 10 -5.57 7.54 -8.12
N LEU A 11 -6.66 7.24 -8.81
CA LEU A 11 -7.05 5.86 -9.07
C LEU A 11 -6.03 5.13 -9.94
N VAL A 12 -5.51 5.80 -10.95
CA VAL A 12 -4.48 5.21 -11.81
C VAL A 12 -3.22 4.93 -11.01
N ALA A 13 -2.79 5.89 -10.20
CA ALA A 13 -1.61 5.71 -9.36
C ALA A 13 -1.82 4.56 -8.38
N GLY A 14 -3.02 4.49 -7.78
CA GLY A 14 -3.35 3.41 -6.86
C GLY A 14 -3.34 2.05 -7.54
N GLY A 15 -3.84 1.99 -8.76
CA GLY A 15 -3.81 0.75 -9.55
C GLY A 15 -2.39 0.31 -9.86
N ILE A 16 -1.53 1.26 -10.21
CA ILE A 16 -0.11 0.94 -10.48
C ILE A 16 0.55 0.45 -9.19
N GLN A 17 0.30 1.12 -8.07
CA GLN A 17 0.85 0.68 -6.79
C GLN A 17 0.39 -0.73 -6.44
N PHE A 18 -0.90 -1.00 -6.62
CA PHE A 18 -1.45 -2.32 -6.35
C PHE A 18 -0.77 -3.36 -7.22
N GLY A 19 -0.59 -3.06 -8.48
CA GLY A 19 0.08 -3.97 -9.41
C GLY A 19 1.53 -4.23 -9.03
N VAL A 20 2.25 -3.19 -8.63
CA VAL A 20 3.64 -3.35 -8.20
C VAL A 20 3.69 -4.21 -6.94
N ASP A 21 2.84 -3.91 -5.98
CA ASP A 21 2.80 -4.64 -4.72
C ASP A 21 2.50 -6.13 -4.95
N ALA A 22 1.39 -6.43 -5.60
CA ALA A 22 1.00 -7.81 -5.82
C ALA A 22 1.97 -8.53 -6.75
N GLY A 23 2.38 -7.87 -7.82
CA GLY A 23 3.28 -8.46 -8.79
C GLY A 23 4.64 -8.79 -8.20
N LEU A 24 5.20 -7.86 -7.43
CA LEU A 24 6.48 -8.12 -6.80
C LEU A 24 6.38 -9.22 -5.74
N PHE A 25 5.29 -9.24 -4.98
CA PHE A 25 5.12 -10.29 -4.00
C PHE A 25 5.13 -11.67 -4.66
N VAL A 26 4.35 -11.81 -5.73
CA VAL A 26 4.28 -13.07 -6.46
C VAL A 26 5.66 -13.42 -7.03
N LEU A 27 6.30 -12.46 -7.69
CA LEU A 27 7.60 -12.70 -8.30
C LEU A 27 8.65 -13.09 -7.27
N LEU A 28 8.76 -12.33 -6.19
CA LEU A 28 9.79 -12.60 -5.18
C LEU A 28 9.57 -13.93 -4.48
N THR A 29 8.32 -14.26 -4.17
CA THR A 29 8.06 -15.56 -3.55
C THR A 29 8.27 -16.70 -4.53
N TRP A 30 7.95 -16.47 -5.81
CA TRP A 30 8.19 -17.46 -6.84
C TRP A 30 9.68 -17.74 -6.99
N LEU A 31 10.51 -16.71 -6.81
CA LEU A 31 11.97 -16.85 -6.86
C LEU A 31 12.55 -17.45 -5.58
N GLY A 32 11.72 -17.68 -4.58
CA GLY A 32 12.16 -18.36 -3.36
C GLY A 32 12.28 -17.50 -2.12
N MET A 33 11.92 -16.24 -2.21
CA MET A 33 11.99 -15.37 -1.03
C MET A 33 10.90 -15.75 -0.03
N VAL A 34 11.25 -15.68 1.25
CA VAL A 34 10.29 -15.94 2.33
C VAL A 34 9.12 -14.96 2.21
N PRO A 35 7.86 -15.44 2.30
CA PRO A 35 6.72 -14.56 2.09
C PRO A 35 6.70 -13.29 2.93
N ALA A 36 7.11 -13.37 4.20
CA ALA A 36 7.11 -12.18 5.04
C ALA A 36 8.02 -11.09 4.48
N TRP A 37 9.23 -11.45 4.10
CA TRP A 37 10.16 -10.49 3.53
C TRP A 37 9.72 -10.02 2.15
N ALA A 38 9.17 -10.93 1.36
CA ALA A 38 8.68 -10.58 0.03
C ALA A 38 7.55 -9.56 0.15
N ASN A 39 6.68 -9.74 1.13
CA ASN A 39 5.57 -8.82 1.32
C ASN A 39 6.05 -7.43 1.72
N ILE A 40 7.02 -7.38 2.64
CA ILE A 40 7.56 -6.08 3.07
C ILE A 40 8.25 -5.39 1.91
N ALA A 41 9.06 -6.11 1.16
CA ALA A 41 9.75 -5.54 0.01
C ALA A 41 8.77 -5.04 -1.05
N ALA A 42 7.73 -5.82 -1.31
CA ALA A 42 6.73 -5.44 -2.30
C ALA A 42 5.98 -4.18 -1.86
N ARG A 43 5.58 -4.14 -0.59
CA ARG A 43 4.86 -2.98 -0.09
C ARG A 43 5.74 -1.73 -0.06
N LEU A 44 6.99 -1.89 0.30
CA LEU A 44 7.91 -0.75 0.31
C LEU A 44 8.12 -0.21 -1.11
N SER A 45 8.30 -1.10 -2.07
CA SER A 45 8.45 -0.70 -3.47
C SER A 45 7.21 0.03 -3.96
N ALA A 46 6.03 -0.50 -3.63
CA ALA A 46 4.78 0.14 -4.03
C ALA A 46 4.63 1.50 -3.37
N ALA A 47 5.04 1.63 -2.11
CA ALA A 47 4.97 2.91 -1.41
C ALA A 47 5.85 3.95 -2.07
N CYS A 48 7.05 3.55 -2.49
CA CYS A 48 7.94 4.47 -3.18
C CYS A 48 7.37 4.91 -4.52
N VAL A 49 6.80 3.97 -5.27
CA VAL A 49 6.15 4.28 -6.53
C VAL A 49 4.97 5.22 -6.29
N GLY A 50 4.17 4.92 -5.27
CA GLY A 50 3.02 5.75 -4.97
C GLY A 50 3.40 7.15 -4.53
N PHE A 51 4.43 7.26 -3.72
CA PHE A 51 4.89 8.57 -3.29
C PHE A 51 5.31 9.41 -4.50
N PHE A 52 6.07 8.80 -5.39
CA PHE A 52 6.51 9.48 -6.59
C PHE A 52 5.33 9.88 -7.48
N LEU A 53 4.45 8.93 -7.76
CA LEU A 53 3.34 9.19 -8.67
C LEU A 53 2.35 10.20 -8.09
N ASN A 54 1.97 10.03 -6.83
CA ASN A 54 1.01 10.94 -6.23
C ASN A 54 1.60 12.33 -6.03
N GLY A 55 2.86 12.40 -5.67
CA GLY A 55 3.51 13.68 -5.47
C GLY A 55 3.61 14.45 -6.76
N ARG A 56 3.96 13.76 -7.84
CA ARG A 56 4.15 14.43 -9.13
C ARG A 56 2.86 14.63 -9.89
N LEU A 57 2.03 13.61 -9.93
CA LEU A 57 0.88 13.62 -10.83
C LEU A 57 -0.38 14.14 -10.17
N THR A 58 -0.58 13.85 -8.90
CA THR A 58 -1.84 14.16 -8.24
C THR A 58 -1.80 15.42 -7.42
N PHE A 59 -0.80 15.55 -6.58
CA PHE A 59 -0.76 16.63 -5.60
C PHE A 59 0.28 17.71 -5.88
N GLY A 60 1.05 17.53 -6.93
CA GLY A 60 2.06 18.51 -7.27
C GLY A 60 3.14 18.59 -6.21
N HIS A 61 3.37 19.79 -5.68
CA HIS A 61 4.47 20.00 -4.75
C HIS A 61 4.07 20.03 -3.29
N ARG A 62 2.85 19.60 -2.99
CA ARG A 62 2.43 19.62 -1.60
C ARG A 62 3.34 18.74 -0.76
N SER A 63 3.75 19.27 0.36
CA SER A 63 4.57 18.52 1.28
C SER A 63 3.80 18.30 2.58
N LEU A 64 4.15 17.25 3.27
CA LEU A 64 3.53 16.91 4.54
C LEU A 64 4.29 17.62 5.66
N ASP A 65 3.55 18.06 6.69
CA ASP A 65 4.25 18.52 7.87
C ASP A 65 4.74 17.29 8.64
N ARG A 66 5.51 17.53 9.68
CA ARG A 66 6.13 16.43 10.42
C ARG A 66 5.11 15.50 11.04
N ALA A 67 4.06 16.08 11.62
CA ALA A 67 3.05 15.26 12.26
C ALA A 67 2.32 14.38 11.25
N GLN A 68 1.99 14.95 10.11
CA GLN A 68 1.31 14.19 9.05
C GLN A 68 2.21 13.08 8.52
N PHE A 69 3.48 13.39 8.31
CA PHE A 69 4.40 12.37 7.82
C PHE A 69 4.57 11.24 8.83
N ALA A 70 4.69 11.58 10.11
CA ALA A 70 4.81 10.56 11.15
C ALA A 70 3.58 9.66 11.19
N ARG A 71 2.39 10.26 11.08
CA ARG A 71 1.15 9.47 11.06
C ARG A 71 1.05 8.60 9.84
N TYR A 72 1.49 9.12 8.69
CA TYR A 72 1.51 8.34 7.47
C TYR A 72 2.40 7.11 7.62
N ILE A 73 3.61 7.31 8.12
CA ILE A 73 4.55 6.20 8.33
C ILE A 73 3.98 5.20 9.34
N ALA A 74 3.40 5.70 10.44
CA ALA A 74 2.80 4.81 11.44
C ALA A 74 1.68 3.98 10.84
N THR A 75 0.82 4.61 10.04
CA THR A 75 -0.26 3.91 9.36
C THR A 75 0.29 2.85 8.43
N TRP A 76 1.31 3.22 7.62
CA TRP A 76 1.90 2.29 6.69
C TRP A 76 2.51 1.09 7.41
N MET A 77 3.21 1.33 8.51
CA MET A 77 3.82 0.25 9.26
C MET A 77 2.77 -0.68 9.87
N LEU A 78 1.70 -0.09 10.39
CA LEU A 78 0.62 -0.89 10.98
C LEU A 78 -0.05 -1.77 9.92
N LEU A 79 -0.38 -1.17 8.78
CA LEU A 79 -1.03 -1.93 7.71
C LEU A 79 -0.09 -2.96 7.10
N THR A 80 1.20 -2.64 7.03
CA THR A 80 2.18 -3.59 6.52
C THR A 80 2.33 -4.77 7.48
N ALA A 81 2.31 -4.51 8.78
CA ALA A 81 2.35 -5.59 9.76
C ALA A 81 1.14 -6.50 9.63
N ALA A 82 -0.05 -5.90 9.48
CA ALA A 82 -1.27 -6.68 9.31
C ALA A 82 -1.25 -7.51 8.03
N SER A 83 -0.82 -6.89 6.94
CA SER A 83 -0.71 -7.58 5.65
C SER A 83 0.27 -8.73 5.74
N THR A 84 1.45 -8.47 6.29
CA THR A 84 2.51 -9.47 6.38
C THR A 84 2.08 -10.65 7.24
N ALA A 85 1.47 -10.37 8.40
CA ALA A 85 1.02 -11.44 9.28
C ALA A 85 -0.02 -12.32 8.59
N THR A 86 -0.97 -11.70 7.90
CA THR A 86 -2.03 -12.46 7.23
C THR A 86 -1.48 -13.29 6.09
N VAL A 87 -0.71 -12.66 5.21
CA VAL A 87 -0.20 -13.34 4.03
C VAL A 87 0.77 -14.44 4.40
N ALA A 88 1.66 -14.18 5.36
CA ALA A 88 2.62 -15.19 5.80
C ALA A 88 1.90 -16.36 6.48
N SER A 89 0.87 -16.08 7.25
CA SER A 89 0.10 -17.14 7.89
C SER A 89 -0.61 -18.01 6.85
N VAL A 90 -1.22 -17.41 5.85
CA VAL A 90 -1.86 -18.18 4.78
C VAL A 90 -0.84 -19.04 4.05
N ALA A 91 0.34 -18.48 3.77
CA ALA A 91 1.38 -19.23 3.09
C ALA A 91 1.81 -20.45 3.90
N THR A 92 1.90 -20.31 5.22
CA THR A 92 2.30 -21.41 6.09
C THR A 92 1.21 -22.48 6.20
N VAL A 93 -0.04 -22.05 6.34
CA VAL A 93 -1.13 -22.97 6.59
C VAL A 93 -1.68 -23.58 5.30
N ALA A 94 -1.87 -22.78 4.27
CA ALA A 94 -2.56 -23.21 3.06
C ALA A 94 -1.68 -23.30 1.83
N GLY A 95 -0.48 -22.74 1.88
CA GLY A 95 0.44 -22.79 0.77
C GLY A 95 0.56 -21.48 0.03
N LEU A 96 1.59 -21.40 -0.81
CA LEU A 96 1.96 -20.16 -1.47
C LEU A 96 0.88 -19.66 -2.45
N GLU A 97 0.26 -20.57 -3.16
CA GLU A 97 -0.78 -20.16 -4.13
C GLU A 97 -1.94 -19.48 -3.43
N TRP A 98 -2.32 -20.00 -2.28
CA TRP A 98 -3.38 -19.35 -1.50
C TRP A 98 -2.93 -18.02 -0.92
N ALA A 99 -1.63 -17.90 -0.60
CA ALA A 99 -1.08 -16.64 -0.15
C ALA A 99 -1.16 -15.58 -1.25
N TRP A 100 -0.92 -15.97 -2.50
CA TRP A 100 -1.04 -15.04 -3.62
C TRP A 100 -2.47 -14.48 -3.71
N LEU A 101 -3.45 -15.35 -3.59
CA LEU A 101 -4.84 -14.91 -3.63
C LEU A 101 -5.18 -14.07 -2.41
N ALA A 102 -4.74 -14.51 -1.24
CA ALA A 102 -4.96 -13.76 0.00
C ALA A 102 -4.35 -12.36 -0.10
N LYS A 103 -3.18 -12.25 -0.72
CA LYS A 103 -2.53 -10.96 -0.90
C LYS A 103 -3.45 -9.98 -1.62
N LEU A 104 -4.08 -10.42 -2.69
CA LEU A 104 -4.98 -9.55 -3.44
C LEU A 104 -6.15 -9.09 -2.57
N LEU A 105 -6.75 -10.01 -1.83
CA LEU A 105 -7.89 -9.69 -0.99
C LEU A 105 -7.51 -8.79 0.17
N VAL A 106 -6.39 -9.12 0.82
CA VAL A 106 -5.91 -8.33 1.96
C VAL A 106 -5.61 -6.91 1.53
N GLU A 107 -4.91 -6.76 0.42
CA GLU A 107 -4.54 -5.42 -0.02
C GLU A 107 -5.76 -4.59 -0.42
N ALA A 108 -6.78 -5.24 -0.97
CA ALA A 108 -8.02 -4.54 -1.27
C ALA A 108 -8.69 -4.02 0.01
N VAL A 109 -8.75 -4.86 1.04
CA VAL A 109 -9.33 -4.46 2.31
C VAL A 109 -8.49 -3.36 2.95
N LEU A 110 -7.18 -3.53 2.93
CA LEU A 110 -6.29 -2.54 3.53
C LEU A 110 -6.31 -1.23 2.77
N ALA A 111 -6.59 -1.27 1.47
CA ALA A 111 -6.71 -0.03 0.71
C ALA A 111 -7.87 0.80 1.23
N VAL A 112 -8.99 0.16 1.55
CA VAL A 112 -10.12 0.85 2.14
C VAL A 112 -9.76 1.39 3.52
N ALA A 113 -9.13 0.57 4.33
CA ALA A 113 -8.70 1.00 5.67
C ALA A 113 -7.72 2.14 5.58
N SER A 114 -6.78 2.06 4.64
CA SER A 114 -5.80 3.11 4.44
C SER A 114 -6.46 4.42 4.06
N PHE A 115 -7.43 4.36 3.14
CA PHE A 115 -8.15 5.55 2.72
C PHE A 115 -8.83 6.22 3.92
N LEU A 116 -9.49 5.43 4.76
CA LEU A 116 -10.19 5.98 5.91
C LEU A 116 -9.23 6.58 6.93
N LEU A 117 -8.11 5.91 7.18
CA LEU A 117 -7.10 6.42 8.11
C LEU A 117 -6.46 7.69 7.58
N MET A 118 -6.15 7.72 6.30
CA MET A 118 -5.55 8.90 5.70
C MET A 118 -6.51 10.08 5.79
N ARG A 119 -7.76 9.84 5.46
CA ARG A 119 -8.74 10.90 5.46
C ARG A 119 -9.05 11.42 6.86
N ASN A 120 -9.20 10.51 7.84
CA ASN A 120 -9.68 10.88 9.15
C ASN A 120 -8.59 11.16 10.17
N TRP A 121 -7.42 10.60 9.97
CA TRP A 121 -6.35 10.74 10.95
C TRP A 121 -5.12 11.45 10.42
N VAL A 122 -4.55 10.95 9.32
CA VAL A 122 -3.29 11.53 8.80
C VAL A 122 -3.51 12.94 8.29
N PHE A 123 -4.51 13.11 7.44
CA PHE A 123 -4.81 14.39 6.83
C PHE A 123 -6.10 15.00 7.36
N GLY A 124 -6.59 14.49 8.47
CA GLY A 124 -7.82 14.99 9.05
C GLY A 124 -7.68 16.43 9.45
N THR A 125 -8.79 17.16 9.30
CA THR A 125 -8.81 18.54 9.67
C THR A 125 -8.69 18.69 11.17
N ARG A 126 -7.86 19.61 11.56
CA ARG A 126 -7.74 19.88 12.97
C ARG A 126 -8.88 20.70 13.45
N ARG A 127 -9.34 20.43 14.57
CA ARG A 127 -10.44 21.22 15.11
C ARG A 127 -10.10 21.80 16.42
#